data_ef2daa1d0245c49ced7d22eda916cdd2
#
_entry.id   ef2daa1d0245c49ced7d22eda916cdd2
#
_cell.length_a   1.000
_cell.length_b   1.000
_cell.length_c   1.000
_cell.angle_alpha   90.00
_cell.angle_beta   90.00
_cell.angle_gamma   90.00
#
_symmetry.space_group_name_H-M   'P 1'
#
loop_
_entity.id
_entity.type
_entity.pdbx_description
1 polymer ?
#
loop_
_entity_poly.entity_id
_entity_poly.type
_entity_poly.pdbx_seq_one_letter_code
_entity_poly.pdbx_strand_id
1 'polypeptide(L)'
;MTDHHHDGLRGGLGDGLEDGLEVGLDAAERMPRAELEELQLQRLRATLRHAYDNVPFHRRSFDAAGLRPEDCRTLGDLARFPFTTKDGLRAQYPYGMFAVHPSRVRRLHASSGTTGTPTVVGYTQGDLDVWAEVVARSLRAAGARPGDRVHVAYGYGLFTGGLGAHYGAERLGCTVIPASGGMTARQVRLITDLRPDIIMVTPTYMLTLLDEFERQGLDPRATSLRAGVFGAEPWTEEMRREIEERFAIDAVDIYGLSEVIGPGVAQECVDAKGGLHVWEDHFYPEIVDPLTGEVLPDGAHGELVFTSLTKEAMPVVRYRTRDLTRLLPGTARAFRRMEKITGRCDDMIILRGVNLFPAQIEEIVLTVPGVSPHFQLRLTREGRMDHLTVRAEARPAATPEQRTAAAGEIARRVKDGIGVSVGVEIVDPETLERSVGKLKRIADERTAPAPHE
;
A
#
# COMPACT_ATOMS: atom_id res chain seq x y z
N MET A 1 18.71 66.68 -14.32
CA MET A 1 17.33 67.06 -14.04
C MET A 1 16.49 65.92 -14.49
N THR A 2 15.88 65.06 -13.66
CA THR A 2 15.39 65.11 -12.30
C THR A 2 15.49 63.70 -11.66
N ASP A 3 16.04 63.69 -10.45
CA ASP A 3 15.97 62.55 -9.53
C ASP A 3 14.52 62.13 -9.22
N HIS A 4 14.28 60.85 -9.07
CA HIS A 4 13.21 60.35 -8.21
C HIS A 4 13.72 59.20 -7.34
N HIS A 5 13.83 59.50 -6.07
CA HIS A 5 14.01 58.63 -4.92
C HIS A 5 13.00 57.46 -4.93
N HIS A 6 13.49 56.27 -4.65
CA HIS A 6 12.72 55.19 -4.02
C HIS A 6 13.31 54.88 -2.64
N ASP A 7 12.67 55.44 -1.64
CA ASP A 7 12.93 55.15 -0.23
C ASP A 7 11.91 54.15 0.28
N GLY A 8 12.41 53.16 1.00
CA GLY A 8 11.78 52.57 2.17
C GLY A 8 10.62 51.61 2.02
N LEU A 9 10.89 50.34 2.28
CA LEU A 9 10.10 49.50 3.19
C LEU A 9 10.94 48.26 3.56
N ARG A 10 11.82 48.43 4.53
CA ARG A 10 12.32 47.34 5.38
C ARG A 10 11.34 47.25 6.54
N GLY A 11 10.44 46.26 6.49
CA GLY A 11 9.53 45.87 7.57
C GLY A 11 9.89 44.47 8.03
N GLY A 12 10.30 44.35 9.27
CA GLY A 12 10.59 43.30 10.18
C GLY A 12 10.28 41.88 9.78
N LEU A 13 11.30 41.07 9.67
CA LEU A 13 11.24 39.61 9.89
C LEU A 13 11.62 39.39 11.35
N GLY A 14 10.63 39.29 12.21
CA GLY A 14 10.78 38.91 13.61
C GLY A 14 9.71 37.88 13.95
N ASP A 15 10.17 36.82 14.57
CA ASP A 15 9.40 35.85 15.36
C ASP A 15 8.32 35.02 14.65
N GLY A 16 8.68 33.84 14.22
CA GLY A 16 7.79 32.80 13.68
C GLY A 16 8.45 31.43 13.59
N LEU A 17 9.23 31.05 14.60
CA LEU A 17 9.93 29.74 14.62
C LEU A 17 9.22 28.65 15.49
N GLU A 18 8.03 28.92 16.02
CA GLU A 18 7.24 27.95 16.80
C GLU A 18 6.04 27.35 16.05
N ASP A 19 5.66 27.85 14.87
CA ASP A 19 4.54 27.35 14.06
C ASP A 19 4.95 26.33 12.96
N GLY A 20 6.11 25.76 13.03
CA GLY A 20 6.71 24.93 11.96
C GLY A 20 5.98 23.61 11.64
N LEU A 21 5.05 23.16 12.46
CA LEU A 21 4.30 21.91 12.27
C LEU A 21 2.90 22.10 11.62
N GLU A 22 2.38 23.31 11.60
CA GLU A 22 1.06 23.61 11.02
C GLU A 22 1.08 23.99 9.55
N VAL A 23 2.22 24.39 9.02
CA VAL A 23 2.38 24.85 7.64
C VAL A 23 2.44 23.65 6.68
N GLY A 24 1.29 23.13 6.31
CA GLY A 24 1.21 22.05 5.32
C GLY A 24 0.01 21.11 5.44
N LEU A 25 -0.76 21.19 6.52
CA LEU A 25 -1.96 20.37 6.68
C LEU A 25 -3.16 21.00 5.97
N ASP A 26 -3.95 20.17 5.26
CA ASP A 26 -5.23 20.59 4.70
C ASP A 26 -6.25 20.88 5.81
N ALA A 27 -7.32 21.62 5.49
CA ALA A 27 -8.42 21.88 6.42
C ALA A 27 -9.04 20.56 6.95
N ALA A 28 -9.15 19.54 6.09
CA ALA A 28 -9.67 18.23 6.48
C ALA A 28 -8.76 17.50 7.49
N GLU A 29 -7.44 17.67 7.41
CA GLU A 29 -6.48 17.06 8.34
C GLU A 29 -6.52 17.66 9.75
N ARG A 30 -7.08 18.88 9.89
CA ARG A 30 -7.23 19.62 11.16
C ARG A 30 -8.68 19.61 11.68
N MET A 31 -9.60 19.03 10.91
CA MET A 31 -11.04 19.04 11.22
C MET A 31 -11.32 18.34 12.55
N PRO A 32 -12.04 18.97 13.48
CA PRO A 32 -12.45 18.31 14.71
C PRO A 32 -13.19 16.99 14.43
N ARG A 33 -12.98 15.98 15.27
CA ARG A 33 -13.55 14.64 15.05
C ARG A 33 -15.05 14.65 14.79
N ALA A 34 -15.82 15.45 15.54
CA ALA A 34 -17.27 15.55 15.37
C ALA A 34 -17.66 16.12 13.99
N GLU A 35 -16.94 17.11 13.48
CA GLU A 35 -17.18 17.68 12.15
C GLU A 35 -16.79 16.68 11.04
N LEU A 36 -15.71 15.96 11.25
CA LEU A 36 -15.29 14.89 10.32
C LEU A 36 -16.34 13.79 10.24
N GLU A 37 -16.90 13.36 11.37
CA GLU A 37 -17.95 12.33 11.42
C GLU A 37 -19.26 12.81 10.76
N GLU A 38 -19.59 14.07 10.87
CA GLU A 38 -20.73 14.66 10.16
C GLU A 38 -20.50 14.67 8.65
N LEU A 39 -19.31 15.11 8.21
CA LEU A 39 -18.91 15.06 6.80
C LEU A 39 -18.91 13.62 6.25
N GLN A 40 -18.37 12.68 7.00
CA GLN A 40 -18.37 11.26 6.64
C GLN A 40 -19.79 10.73 6.49
N LEU A 41 -20.68 11.02 7.44
CA LEU A 41 -22.07 10.57 7.39
C LEU A 41 -22.81 11.15 6.17
N GLN A 42 -22.60 12.44 5.89
CA GLN A 42 -23.19 13.10 4.73
C GLN A 42 -22.72 12.41 3.43
N ARG A 43 -21.41 12.22 3.27
CA ARG A 43 -20.80 11.57 2.10
C ARG A 43 -21.21 10.10 1.98
N LEU A 44 -21.26 9.38 3.10
CA LEU A 44 -21.69 7.97 3.15
C LEU A 44 -23.13 7.81 2.64
N ARG A 45 -24.05 8.63 3.11
CA ARG A 45 -25.45 8.61 2.65
C ARG A 45 -25.57 8.88 1.15
N ALA A 46 -24.78 9.84 0.64
CA ALA A 46 -24.74 10.13 -0.79
C ALA A 46 -24.17 8.92 -1.60
N THR A 47 -23.11 8.31 -1.10
CA THR A 47 -22.51 7.11 -1.71
C THR A 47 -23.45 5.92 -1.72
N LEU A 48 -24.13 5.63 -0.59
CA LEU A 48 -25.10 4.52 -0.50
C LEU A 48 -26.26 4.73 -1.47
N ARG A 49 -26.80 5.95 -1.57
CA ARG A 49 -27.84 6.28 -2.54
C ARG A 49 -27.33 6.13 -3.98
N HIS A 50 -26.17 6.70 -4.29
CA HIS A 50 -25.56 6.60 -5.62
C HIS A 50 -25.31 5.15 -6.04
N ALA A 51 -24.79 4.33 -5.13
CA ALA A 51 -24.57 2.89 -5.36
C ALA A 51 -25.90 2.15 -5.57
N TYR A 52 -26.89 2.40 -4.73
CA TYR A 52 -28.20 1.77 -4.81
C TYR A 52 -28.95 2.13 -6.11
N ASP A 53 -28.97 3.42 -6.48
CA ASP A 53 -29.72 3.89 -7.64
C ASP A 53 -29.10 3.46 -8.97
N ASN A 54 -27.77 3.36 -9.06
CA ASN A 54 -27.07 3.21 -10.31
C ASN A 54 -26.36 1.85 -10.52
N VAL A 55 -26.12 1.07 -9.44
CA VAL A 55 -25.40 -0.20 -9.53
C VAL A 55 -26.34 -1.37 -9.19
N PRO A 56 -26.81 -2.15 -10.16
CA PRO A 56 -27.73 -3.28 -9.91
C PRO A 56 -27.20 -4.29 -8.89
N PHE A 57 -25.90 -4.50 -8.80
CA PHE A 57 -25.27 -5.35 -7.79
C PHE A 57 -25.58 -4.84 -6.36
N HIS A 58 -25.33 -3.57 -6.08
CA HIS A 58 -25.58 -2.98 -4.76
C HIS A 58 -27.07 -2.95 -4.44
N ARG A 59 -27.92 -2.59 -5.42
CA ARG A 59 -29.37 -2.62 -5.23
C ARG A 59 -29.85 -3.99 -4.79
N ARG A 60 -29.53 -5.05 -5.53
CA ARG A 60 -29.92 -6.42 -5.17
C ARG A 60 -29.40 -6.84 -3.81
N SER A 61 -28.15 -6.46 -3.47
CA SER A 61 -27.55 -6.83 -2.18
C SER A 61 -28.25 -6.14 -1.02
N PHE A 62 -28.58 -4.84 -1.17
CA PHE A 62 -29.30 -4.08 -0.13
C PHE A 62 -30.75 -4.58 0.01
N ASP A 63 -31.45 -4.82 -1.10
CA ASP A 63 -32.81 -5.36 -1.09
C ASP A 63 -32.86 -6.73 -0.42
N ALA A 64 -31.89 -7.61 -0.68
CA ALA A 64 -31.79 -8.93 -0.05
C ALA A 64 -31.54 -8.84 1.46
N ALA A 65 -30.85 -7.79 1.93
CA ALA A 65 -30.65 -7.50 3.34
C ALA A 65 -31.84 -6.75 3.99
N GLY A 66 -32.86 -6.39 3.20
CA GLY A 66 -33.99 -5.58 3.67
C GLY A 66 -33.61 -4.16 4.02
N LEU A 67 -32.58 -3.59 3.38
CA LEU A 67 -32.03 -2.27 3.67
C LEU A 67 -32.20 -1.31 2.51
N ARG A 68 -32.36 -0.03 2.87
CA ARG A 68 -32.35 1.12 1.97
C ARG A 68 -31.25 2.11 2.38
N PRO A 69 -30.79 2.97 1.47
CA PRO A 69 -29.79 4.00 1.82
C PRO A 69 -30.21 4.88 3.03
N GLU A 70 -31.52 5.13 3.20
CA GLU A 70 -32.10 5.92 4.28
C GLU A 70 -31.98 5.26 5.67
N ASP A 71 -31.73 3.95 5.71
CA ASP A 71 -31.55 3.22 6.95
C ASP A 71 -30.19 3.49 7.60
N CYS A 72 -29.26 4.15 6.87
CA CYS A 72 -27.98 4.65 7.39
C CYS A 72 -28.19 6.03 8.03
N ARG A 73 -28.55 6.05 9.31
CA ARG A 73 -28.80 7.29 10.08
C ARG A 73 -27.57 7.76 10.83
N THR A 74 -26.71 6.84 11.21
CA THR A 74 -25.43 7.06 11.88
C THR A 74 -24.32 6.31 11.12
N LEU A 75 -23.05 6.63 11.37
CA LEU A 75 -21.92 5.89 10.81
C LEU A 75 -21.95 4.40 11.22
N GLY A 76 -22.39 4.11 12.45
CA GLY A 76 -22.53 2.74 12.96
C GLY A 76 -23.56 1.88 12.20
N ASP A 77 -24.57 2.50 11.58
CA ASP A 77 -25.56 1.75 10.79
C ASP A 77 -24.96 1.11 9.53
N LEU A 78 -23.78 1.58 9.10
CA LEU A 78 -23.06 0.98 7.96
C LEU A 78 -22.77 -0.51 8.19
N ALA A 79 -22.54 -0.92 9.44
CA ALA A 79 -22.28 -2.32 9.80
C ALA A 79 -23.39 -3.29 9.35
N ARG A 80 -24.62 -2.81 9.15
CA ARG A 80 -25.78 -3.59 8.69
C ARG A 80 -25.76 -3.85 7.17
N PHE A 81 -25.04 -3.02 6.40
CA PHE A 81 -25.00 -3.14 4.95
C PHE A 81 -24.09 -4.30 4.53
N PRO A 82 -24.45 -5.00 3.42
CA PRO A 82 -23.68 -6.14 2.95
C PRO A 82 -22.29 -5.77 2.47
N PHE A 83 -21.36 -6.69 2.61
CA PHE A 83 -20.00 -6.53 2.11
C PHE A 83 -19.92 -6.61 0.60
N THR A 84 -18.99 -5.86 0.03
CA THR A 84 -18.47 -6.08 -1.32
C THR A 84 -17.19 -6.93 -1.23
N THR A 85 -17.10 -7.97 -2.04
CA THR A 85 -15.91 -8.84 -2.10
C THR A 85 -15.26 -8.77 -3.48
N LYS A 86 -14.01 -9.19 -3.57
CA LYS A 86 -13.28 -9.25 -4.84
C LYS A 86 -13.98 -10.14 -5.86
N ASP A 87 -14.54 -11.27 -5.43
CA ASP A 87 -15.29 -12.17 -6.30
C ASP A 87 -16.61 -11.54 -6.76
N GLY A 88 -17.28 -10.78 -5.86
CA GLY A 88 -18.46 -9.98 -6.21
C GLY A 88 -18.15 -8.95 -7.32
N LEU A 89 -16.99 -8.27 -7.23
CA LEU A 89 -16.55 -7.34 -8.27
C LEU A 89 -16.25 -8.06 -9.60
N ARG A 90 -15.53 -9.19 -9.53
CA ARG A 90 -15.20 -10.01 -10.72
C ARG A 90 -16.42 -10.55 -11.44
N ALA A 91 -17.45 -10.95 -10.69
CA ALA A 91 -18.71 -11.43 -11.26
C ALA A 91 -19.47 -10.36 -12.04
N GLN A 92 -19.13 -9.08 -11.84
CA GLN A 92 -19.69 -7.94 -12.57
C GLN A 92 -18.80 -7.44 -13.73
N TYR A 93 -17.76 -8.21 -14.09
CA TYR A 93 -16.85 -7.85 -15.20
C TYR A 93 -17.62 -7.68 -16.52
N PRO A 94 -17.29 -6.69 -17.39
CA PRO A 94 -16.25 -5.68 -17.12
C PRO A 94 -16.77 -4.42 -16.44
N TYR A 95 -18.05 -4.02 -16.60
CA TYR A 95 -18.57 -2.70 -16.25
C TYR A 95 -19.80 -2.72 -15.33
N GLY A 96 -20.21 -3.90 -14.84
CA GLY A 96 -21.42 -4.05 -14.03
C GLY A 96 -21.39 -3.36 -12.66
N MET A 97 -20.22 -2.88 -12.25
CA MET A 97 -20.06 -2.07 -11.04
C MET A 97 -20.05 -0.57 -11.28
N PHE A 98 -20.17 -0.10 -12.54
CA PHE A 98 -20.10 1.32 -12.82
C PHE A 98 -21.46 1.99 -12.54
N ALA A 99 -21.39 3.07 -11.75
CA ALA A 99 -22.54 3.87 -11.34
C ALA A 99 -22.80 5.08 -12.25
N VAL A 100 -22.03 5.23 -13.31
CA VAL A 100 -22.14 6.34 -14.28
C VAL A 100 -22.22 5.83 -15.71
N HIS A 101 -22.80 6.65 -16.60
CA HIS A 101 -22.80 6.33 -18.02
C HIS A 101 -21.35 6.25 -18.55
N PRO A 102 -21.02 5.31 -19.46
CA PRO A 102 -19.67 5.11 -19.99
C PRO A 102 -18.99 6.38 -20.53
N SER A 103 -19.75 7.32 -21.10
CA SER A 103 -19.23 8.61 -21.60
C SER A 103 -18.64 9.52 -20.51
N ARG A 104 -18.95 9.27 -19.24
CA ARG A 104 -18.37 9.99 -18.09
C ARG A 104 -17.08 9.37 -17.60
N VAL A 105 -16.78 8.14 -17.97
CA VAL A 105 -15.54 7.45 -17.61
C VAL A 105 -14.39 8.00 -18.44
N ARG A 106 -13.36 8.51 -17.76
CA ARG A 106 -12.17 9.12 -18.38
C ARG A 106 -10.98 8.18 -18.42
N ARG A 107 -10.93 7.24 -17.47
CA ARG A 107 -9.82 6.29 -17.35
C ARG A 107 -10.31 4.94 -16.84
N LEU A 108 -9.65 3.88 -17.32
CA LEU A 108 -9.82 2.52 -16.84
C LEU A 108 -8.48 2.01 -16.30
N HIS A 109 -8.54 1.37 -15.17
CA HIS A 109 -7.45 0.54 -14.63
C HIS A 109 -7.97 -0.88 -14.37
N ALA A 110 -7.06 -1.80 -14.14
CA ALA A 110 -7.41 -3.15 -13.75
C ALA A 110 -6.38 -3.71 -12.77
N SER A 111 -6.85 -4.48 -11.79
CA SER A 111 -5.95 -5.24 -10.94
C SER A 111 -5.32 -6.38 -11.75
N SER A 112 -4.03 -6.68 -11.49
CA SER A 112 -3.38 -7.86 -12.08
C SER A 112 -4.06 -9.12 -11.53
N GLY A 113 -4.94 -9.71 -12.33
CA GLY A 113 -5.55 -11.00 -12.01
C GLY A 113 -4.52 -12.11 -12.17
N THR A 114 -3.89 -12.55 -11.11
CA THR A 114 -2.98 -13.73 -11.14
C THR A 114 -3.71 -15.04 -11.40
N THR A 115 -5.06 -15.05 -11.34
CA THR A 115 -5.89 -16.26 -11.40
C THR A 115 -7.14 -16.12 -12.27
N GLY A 116 -7.14 -15.29 -13.32
CA GLY A 116 -8.30 -15.20 -14.23
C GLY A 116 -8.77 -13.78 -14.52
N THR A 117 -10.08 -13.53 -14.49
CA THR A 117 -10.71 -12.25 -14.87
C THR A 117 -10.22 -11.11 -13.96
N PRO A 118 -9.67 -10.02 -14.54
CA PRO A 118 -9.22 -8.87 -13.76
C PRO A 118 -10.40 -8.10 -13.15
N THR A 119 -10.17 -7.37 -12.06
CA THR A 119 -11.14 -6.38 -11.59
C THR A 119 -10.89 -5.07 -12.34
N VAL A 120 -11.86 -4.65 -13.15
CA VAL A 120 -11.80 -3.38 -13.90
C VAL A 120 -12.31 -2.26 -13.01
N VAL A 121 -11.59 -1.15 -12.98
CA VAL A 121 -11.91 0.03 -12.17
C VAL A 121 -12.04 1.24 -13.10
N GLY A 122 -13.17 1.95 -13.03
CA GLY A 122 -13.41 3.16 -13.79
C GLY A 122 -13.23 4.41 -12.96
N TYR A 123 -12.86 5.51 -13.62
CA TYR A 123 -12.69 6.83 -13.02
C TYR A 123 -13.36 7.89 -13.88
N THR A 124 -14.15 8.75 -13.25
CA THR A 124 -14.60 10.03 -13.83
C THR A 124 -13.47 11.06 -13.72
N GLN A 125 -13.70 12.26 -14.24
CA GLN A 125 -12.76 13.37 -13.98
C GLN A 125 -12.72 13.71 -12.50
N GLY A 126 -13.89 13.74 -11.81
CA GLY A 126 -13.95 13.99 -10.37
C GLY A 126 -13.18 12.94 -9.56
N ASP A 127 -13.28 11.64 -9.93
CA ASP A 127 -12.48 10.58 -9.30
C ASP A 127 -10.98 10.81 -9.48
N LEU A 128 -10.55 11.26 -10.68
CA LEU A 128 -9.14 11.53 -10.97
C LEU A 128 -8.61 12.74 -10.18
N ASP A 129 -9.44 13.75 -10.02
CA ASP A 129 -9.09 14.96 -9.26
C ASP A 129 -8.95 14.64 -7.77
N VAL A 130 -9.88 13.87 -7.19
CA VAL A 130 -9.78 13.35 -5.82
C VAL A 130 -8.53 12.47 -5.65
N TRP A 131 -8.27 11.58 -6.60
CA TRP A 131 -7.09 10.71 -6.53
C TRP A 131 -5.78 11.50 -6.56
N ALA A 132 -5.66 12.47 -7.46
CA ALA A 132 -4.50 13.36 -7.50
C ALA A 132 -4.32 14.12 -6.17
N GLU A 133 -5.43 14.59 -5.56
CA GLU A 133 -5.41 15.31 -4.29
C GLU A 133 -4.92 14.44 -3.13
N VAL A 134 -5.46 13.23 -2.95
CA VAL A 134 -5.06 12.35 -1.83
C VAL A 134 -3.62 11.85 -1.98
N VAL A 135 -3.11 11.68 -3.21
CA VAL A 135 -1.69 11.35 -3.44
C VAL A 135 -0.79 12.57 -3.23
N ALA A 136 -1.23 13.77 -3.61
CA ALA A 136 -0.52 15.01 -3.29
C ALA A 136 -0.40 15.20 -1.77
N ARG A 137 -1.49 14.96 -1.03
CA ARG A 137 -1.52 14.94 0.45
C ARG A 137 -0.55 13.90 1.00
N SER A 138 -0.53 12.70 0.43
CA SER A 138 0.39 11.63 0.81
C SER A 138 1.86 12.02 0.62
N LEU A 139 2.18 12.62 -0.53
CA LEU A 139 3.52 13.11 -0.80
C LEU A 139 3.94 14.23 0.16
N ARG A 140 3.03 15.15 0.48
CA ARG A 140 3.26 16.21 1.48
C ARG A 140 3.54 15.62 2.86
N ALA A 141 2.77 14.59 3.28
CA ALA A 141 3.02 13.87 4.52
C ALA A 141 4.37 13.12 4.53
N ALA A 142 4.85 12.71 3.36
CA ALA A 142 6.19 12.16 3.15
C ALA A 142 7.28 13.24 3.05
N GLY A 143 6.97 14.51 3.30
CA GLY A 143 7.92 15.61 3.30
C GLY A 143 8.20 16.24 1.92
N ALA A 144 7.48 15.86 0.87
CA ALA A 144 7.59 16.49 -0.45
C ALA A 144 7.02 17.92 -0.44
N ARG A 145 7.59 18.79 -1.27
CA ARG A 145 7.23 20.21 -1.39
C ARG A 145 7.08 20.61 -2.86
N PRO A 146 6.29 21.64 -3.16
CA PRO A 146 6.28 22.21 -4.51
C PRO A 146 7.71 22.54 -5.00
N GLY A 147 8.01 22.16 -6.24
CA GLY A 147 9.34 22.31 -6.84
C GLY A 147 10.28 21.12 -6.68
N ASP A 148 9.99 20.16 -5.79
CA ASP A 148 10.74 18.90 -5.68
C ASP A 148 10.64 18.08 -6.97
N ARG A 149 11.62 17.20 -7.19
CA ARG A 149 11.61 16.19 -8.26
C ARG A 149 11.25 14.85 -7.67
N VAL A 150 10.22 14.23 -8.23
CA VAL A 150 9.72 12.92 -7.80
C VAL A 150 10.04 11.86 -8.84
N HIS A 151 10.90 10.91 -8.47
CA HIS A 151 11.24 9.76 -9.31
C HIS A 151 10.19 8.66 -9.12
N VAL A 152 9.37 8.43 -10.16
CA VAL A 152 8.31 7.42 -10.11
C VAL A 152 8.82 6.14 -10.76
N ALA A 153 9.17 5.15 -9.93
CA ALA A 153 9.65 3.82 -10.32
C ALA A 153 8.56 2.74 -10.24
N TYR A 154 7.30 3.13 -10.07
CA TYR A 154 6.15 2.24 -10.27
C TYR A 154 5.83 2.07 -11.75
N GLY A 155 5.35 0.87 -12.14
CA GLY A 155 4.95 0.59 -13.51
C GLY A 155 3.77 1.46 -13.97
N TYR A 156 3.86 1.98 -15.18
CA TYR A 156 2.78 2.67 -15.88
C TYR A 156 1.98 1.66 -16.71
N GLY A 157 0.65 1.77 -16.74
CA GLY A 157 -0.22 0.88 -17.48
C GLY A 157 -1.57 0.69 -16.81
N LEU A 158 -2.14 -0.53 -16.89
CA LEU A 158 -3.41 -0.84 -16.25
C LEU A 158 -3.34 -0.85 -14.73
N PHE A 159 -2.17 -1.07 -14.16
CA PHE A 159 -1.92 -0.95 -12.71
C PHE A 159 -1.97 0.53 -12.28
N THR A 160 -2.51 0.79 -11.09
CA THR A 160 -2.78 2.16 -10.61
C THR A 160 -1.54 2.90 -10.09
N GLY A 161 -0.46 2.19 -9.73
CA GLY A 161 0.66 2.76 -8.99
C GLY A 161 1.35 3.92 -9.69
N GLY A 162 1.80 3.74 -10.94
CA GLY A 162 2.57 4.75 -11.68
C GLY A 162 1.78 6.03 -11.96
N LEU A 163 0.55 5.89 -12.48
CA LEU A 163 -0.28 7.06 -12.81
C LEU A 163 -0.80 7.78 -11.56
N GLY A 164 -1.12 7.04 -10.48
CA GLY A 164 -1.51 7.66 -9.22
C GLY A 164 -0.39 8.53 -8.64
N ALA A 165 0.83 7.99 -8.58
CA ALA A 165 2.02 8.72 -8.14
C ALA A 165 2.29 9.96 -9.00
N HIS A 166 2.21 9.79 -10.33
CA HIS A 166 2.46 10.84 -11.32
C HIS A 166 1.54 12.06 -11.11
N TYR A 167 0.22 11.84 -11.19
CA TYR A 167 -0.73 12.95 -11.09
C TYR A 167 -0.77 13.58 -9.69
N GLY A 168 -0.51 12.80 -8.65
CA GLY A 168 -0.39 13.34 -7.30
C GLY A 168 0.83 14.25 -7.14
N ALA A 169 1.96 13.87 -7.71
CA ALA A 169 3.17 14.69 -7.69
C ALA A 169 2.99 15.99 -8.50
N GLU A 170 2.40 15.92 -9.70
CA GLU A 170 2.07 17.12 -10.50
C GLU A 170 1.07 18.02 -9.76
N ARG A 171 0.06 17.46 -9.10
CA ARG A 171 -0.93 18.20 -8.30
C ARG A 171 -0.28 18.94 -7.13
N LEU A 172 0.73 18.37 -6.50
CA LEU A 172 1.51 19.01 -5.44
C LEU A 172 2.42 20.16 -5.99
N GLY A 173 2.66 20.20 -7.28
CA GLY A 173 3.57 21.15 -7.91
C GLY A 173 5.02 20.64 -7.99
N CYS A 174 5.20 19.31 -7.97
CA CYS A 174 6.50 18.68 -8.16
C CYS A 174 6.79 18.41 -9.64
N THR A 175 8.07 18.28 -9.98
CA THR A 175 8.51 17.79 -11.29
C THR A 175 8.58 16.27 -11.27
N VAL A 176 7.84 15.60 -12.15
CA VAL A 176 7.81 14.12 -12.23
C VAL A 176 8.89 13.59 -13.16
N ILE A 177 9.65 12.60 -12.71
CA ILE A 177 10.54 11.76 -13.52
C ILE A 177 9.83 10.41 -13.72
N PRO A 178 9.12 10.18 -14.86
CA PRO A 178 8.29 9.01 -15.07
C PRO A 178 9.13 7.80 -15.55
N ALA A 179 10.01 7.30 -14.67
CA ALA A 179 11.01 6.29 -15.01
C ALA A 179 10.39 4.90 -15.27
N SER A 180 9.22 4.61 -14.66
CA SER A 180 8.57 3.29 -14.66
C SER A 180 9.38 2.22 -13.91
N GLY A 181 8.91 0.98 -13.85
CA GLY A 181 9.65 -0.13 -13.23
C GLY A 181 10.66 -0.78 -14.16
N GLY A 182 11.64 -1.48 -13.59
CA GLY A 182 12.66 -2.22 -14.32
C GLY A 182 13.81 -1.36 -14.86
N MET A 183 14.67 -1.95 -15.68
CA MET A 183 15.87 -1.31 -16.26
C MET A 183 16.80 -0.70 -15.19
N THR A 184 17.18 -1.48 -14.19
CA THR A 184 17.81 -1.06 -12.93
C THR A 184 19.03 -0.15 -13.11
N ALA A 185 19.94 -0.49 -14.01
CA ALA A 185 21.11 0.35 -14.32
C ALA A 185 20.73 1.73 -14.87
N ARG A 186 19.63 1.81 -15.66
CA ARG A 186 19.10 3.11 -16.13
C ARG A 186 18.48 3.90 -14.99
N GLN A 187 17.81 3.26 -14.05
CA GLN A 187 17.23 3.92 -12.86
C GLN A 187 18.34 4.61 -12.04
N VAL A 188 19.42 3.87 -11.73
CA VAL A 188 20.59 4.41 -11.01
C VAL A 188 21.14 5.65 -11.72
N ARG A 189 21.33 5.56 -13.05
CA ARG A 189 21.78 6.68 -13.85
C ARG A 189 20.82 7.89 -13.79
N LEU A 190 19.51 7.67 -13.93
CA LEU A 190 18.52 8.76 -13.85
C LEU A 190 18.50 9.41 -12.45
N ILE A 191 18.65 8.65 -11.38
CA ILE A 191 18.74 9.17 -10.01
C ILE A 191 19.99 10.04 -9.87
N THR A 192 21.12 9.58 -10.40
CA THR A 192 22.38 10.34 -10.35
C THR A 192 22.34 11.63 -11.18
N ASP A 193 21.87 11.54 -12.44
CA ASP A 193 21.91 12.65 -13.41
C ASP A 193 20.81 13.69 -13.12
N LEU A 194 19.57 13.27 -12.83
CA LEU A 194 18.41 14.15 -12.67
C LEU A 194 18.20 14.61 -11.22
N ARG A 195 18.90 14.00 -10.27
CA ARG A 195 18.94 14.39 -8.86
C ARG A 195 17.54 14.58 -8.26
N PRO A 196 16.68 13.51 -8.21
CA PRO A 196 15.38 13.60 -7.57
C PRO A 196 15.50 13.80 -6.05
N ASP A 197 14.50 14.45 -5.48
CA ASP A 197 14.36 14.68 -4.04
C ASP A 197 13.61 13.54 -3.36
N ILE A 198 12.61 12.98 -4.06
CA ILE A 198 11.72 11.93 -3.58
C ILE A 198 11.73 10.76 -4.57
N ILE A 199 11.68 9.53 -4.06
CA ILE A 199 11.45 8.34 -4.87
C ILE A 199 10.16 7.63 -4.45
N MET A 200 9.34 7.21 -5.42
CA MET A 200 8.18 6.35 -5.20
C MET A 200 8.42 4.99 -5.86
N VAL A 201 8.50 3.95 -5.06
CA VAL A 201 8.99 2.63 -5.51
C VAL A 201 8.50 1.51 -4.57
N THR A 202 8.53 0.25 -5.01
CA THR A 202 8.32 -0.87 -4.09
C THR A 202 9.55 -1.10 -3.20
N PRO A 203 9.40 -1.54 -1.95
CA PRO A 203 10.53 -1.74 -1.04
C PRO A 203 11.59 -2.71 -1.59
N THR A 204 11.15 -3.85 -2.14
CA THR A 204 12.09 -4.84 -2.72
C THR A 204 12.84 -4.31 -3.92
N TYR A 205 12.21 -3.45 -4.74
CA TYR A 205 12.91 -2.85 -5.88
C TYR A 205 13.90 -1.77 -5.43
N MET A 206 13.64 -1.07 -4.33
CA MET A 206 14.62 -0.15 -3.73
C MET A 206 15.89 -0.87 -3.28
N LEU A 207 15.76 -2.06 -2.68
CA LEU A 207 16.92 -2.91 -2.35
C LEU A 207 17.66 -3.38 -3.62
N THR A 208 16.93 -3.68 -4.70
CA THR A 208 17.54 -4.00 -6.00
C THR A 208 18.32 -2.82 -6.59
N LEU A 209 17.79 -1.58 -6.40
CA LEU A 209 18.54 -0.37 -6.77
C LEU A 209 19.80 -0.20 -5.93
N LEU A 210 19.74 -0.50 -4.64
CA LEU A 210 20.88 -0.48 -3.73
C LEU A 210 22.00 -1.40 -4.22
N ASP A 211 21.67 -2.67 -4.51
CA ASP A 211 22.63 -3.64 -5.07
C ASP A 211 23.28 -3.13 -6.37
N GLU A 212 22.51 -2.45 -7.21
CA GLU A 212 23.01 -1.88 -8.47
C GLU A 212 23.94 -0.67 -8.26
N PHE A 213 23.65 0.21 -7.28
CA PHE A 213 24.55 1.29 -6.88
C PHE A 213 25.92 0.72 -6.47
N GLU A 214 25.92 -0.33 -5.63
CA GLU A 214 27.14 -1.00 -5.19
C GLU A 214 27.90 -1.65 -6.37
N ARG A 215 27.17 -2.34 -7.25
CA ARG A 215 27.75 -2.98 -8.45
C ARG A 215 28.44 -1.96 -9.36
N GLN A 216 27.92 -0.72 -9.42
CA GLN A 216 28.53 0.36 -10.19
C GLN A 216 29.62 1.13 -9.41
N GLY A 217 29.88 0.78 -8.15
CA GLY A 217 30.83 1.47 -7.29
C GLY A 217 30.39 2.88 -6.90
N LEU A 218 29.07 3.15 -6.93
CA LEU A 218 28.47 4.43 -6.55
C LEU A 218 27.98 4.38 -5.09
N ASP A 219 28.15 5.49 -4.37
CA ASP A 219 27.63 5.63 -3.03
C ASP A 219 26.15 6.10 -3.08
N PRO A 220 25.18 5.29 -2.62
CA PRO A 220 23.78 5.67 -2.62
C PRO A 220 23.48 6.85 -1.68
N ARG A 221 24.31 7.07 -0.65
CA ARG A 221 24.20 8.22 0.28
C ARG A 221 24.58 9.55 -0.39
N ALA A 222 25.30 9.53 -1.51
CA ALA A 222 25.67 10.71 -2.27
C ALA A 222 24.55 11.19 -3.21
N THR A 223 23.41 10.50 -3.25
CA THR A 223 22.24 10.93 -4.03
C THR A 223 21.59 12.17 -3.43
N SER A 224 20.70 12.81 -4.17
CA SER A 224 19.89 13.94 -3.68
C SER A 224 18.60 13.50 -2.97
N LEU A 225 18.32 12.20 -2.94
CA LEU A 225 17.14 11.66 -2.29
C LEU A 225 17.13 12.02 -0.80
N ARG A 226 15.98 12.44 -0.30
CA ARG A 226 15.76 12.72 1.13
C ARG A 226 14.58 11.95 1.70
N ALA A 227 13.66 11.47 0.85
CA ALA A 227 12.60 10.57 1.28
C ALA A 227 12.23 9.56 0.19
N GLY A 228 11.80 8.38 0.63
CA GLY A 228 11.21 7.34 -0.20
C GLY A 228 9.80 7.00 0.27
N VAL A 229 8.87 6.87 -0.69
CA VAL A 229 7.49 6.47 -0.45
C VAL A 229 7.30 5.06 -0.99
N PHE A 230 7.11 4.10 -0.09
CA PHE A 230 7.13 2.67 -0.36
C PHE A 230 5.74 2.07 -0.21
N GLY A 231 5.36 1.17 -1.10
CA GLY A 231 4.06 0.49 -1.04
C GLY A 231 3.91 -0.58 -2.12
N ALA A 232 2.67 -1.01 -2.31
CA ALA A 232 2.25 -2.09 -3.20
C ALA A 232 2.61 -3.51 -2.72
N GLU A 233 3.47 -3.66 -1.74
CA GLU A 233 3.84 -4.92 -1.12
C GLU A 233 4.12 -4.71 0.38
N PRO A 234 3.93 -5.74 1.23
CA PRO A 234 4.37 -5.69 2.62
C PRO A 234 5.90 -5.57 2.70
N TRP A 235 6.39 -4.91 3.72
CA TRP A 235 7.81 -4.79 4.02
C TRP A 235 8.06 -4.66 5.52
N THR A 236 9.26 -5.02 5.98
CA THR A 236 9.57 -5.10 7.41
C THR A 236 10.31 -3.87 7.91
N GLU A 237 10.41 -3.72 9.22
CA GLU A 237 11.21 -2.66 9.83
C GLU A 237 12.71 -2.85 9.61
N GLU A 238 13.17 -4.10 9.38
CA GLU A 238 14.54 -4.40 8.97
C GLU A 238 14.83 -3.82 7.59
N MET A 239 13.94 -4.05 6.61
CA MET A 239 14.05 -3.45 5.28
C MET A 239 14.03 -1.93 5.34
N ARG A 240 13.17 -1.34 6.20
CA ARG A 240 13.13 0.11 6.43
C ARG A 240 14.49 0.61 6.89
N ARG A 241 15.04 0.00 7.94
CA ARG A 241 16.35 0.40 8.49
C ARG A 241 17.46 0.26 7.44
N GLU A 242 17.50 -0.84 6.69
CA GLU A 242 18.50 -1.04 5.63
C GLU A 242 18.40 0.06 4.57
N ILE A 243 17.20 0.40 4.10
CA ILE A 243 16.97 1.47 3.12
C ILE A 243 17.39 2.84 3.69
N GLU A 244 16.94 3.17 4.90
CA GLU A 244 17.23 4.45 5.55
C GLU A 244 18.73 4.64 5.80
N GLU A 245 19.42 3.61 6.30
CA GLU A 245 20.85 3.66 6.59
C GLU A 245 21.70 3.75 5.31
N ARG A 246 21.32 2.98 4.27
CA ARG A 246 22.13 2.86 3.06
C ARG A 246 21.94 4.02 2.09
N PHE A 247 20.76 4.63 2.04
CA PHE A 247 20.49 5.82 1.22
C PHE A 247 20.54 7.14 1.99
N ALA A 248 20.53 7.11 3.33
CA ALA A 248 20.41 8.27 4.20
C ALA A 248 19.12 9.08 3.95
N ILE A 249 17.98 8.39 3.82
CA ILE A 249 16.66 8.96 3.53
C ILE A 249 15.64 8.60 4.60
N ASP A 250 14.52 9.32 4.66
CA ASP A 250 13.33 8.87 5.36
C ASP A 250 12.54 7.89 4.51
N ALA A 251 12.22 6.71 5.06
CA ALA A 251 11.40 5.71 4.39
C ALA A 251 10.02 5.63 5.03
N VAL A 252 8.97 5.93 4.23
CA VAL A 252 7.58 5.96 4.70
C VAL A 252 6.69 5.08 3.84
N ASP A 253 5.66 4.51 4.47
CA ASP A 253 4.73 3.57 3.85
C ASP A 253 3.54 4.30 3.23
N ILE A 254 3.10 3.86 2.04
CA ILE A 254 1.86 4.29 1.38
C ILE A 254 0.98 3.07 1.11
N TYR A 255 -0.29 3.16 1.51
CA TYR A 255 -1.26 2.11 1.27
C TYR A 255 -2.31 2.55 0.26
N GLY A 256 -2.75 1.58 -0.55
CA GLY A 256 -3.88 1.74 -1.46
C GLY A 256 -4.14 0.49 -2.27
N LEU A 257 -5.32 0.46 -2.87
CA LEU A 257 -5.77 -0.63 -3.73
C LEU A 257 -6.64 -0.07 -4.85
N SER A 258 -6.53 -0.69 -6.03
CA SER A 258 -7.23 -0.22 -7.25
C SER A 258 -8.74 -0.15 -7.06
N GLU A 259 -9.32 -1.09 -6.33
CA GLU A 259 -10.75 -1.20 -6.08
C GLU A 259 -11.31 0.02 -5.33
N VAL A 260 -10.53 0.62 -4.42
CA VAL A 260 -10.93 1.82 -3.67
C VAL A 260 -10.60 3.08 -4.47
N ILE A 261 -9.31 3.32 -4.80
CA ILE A 261 -8.91 4.42 -5.68
C ILE A 261 -7.55 4.20 -6.34
N GLY A 262 -6.65 3.44 -5.75
CA GLY A 262 -5.24 3.28 -6.11
C GLY A 262 -4.35 3.63 -4.92
N PRO A 263 -3.07 3.99 -5.10
CA PRO A 263 -2.23 4.51 -4.02
C PRO A 263 -2.82 5.80 -3.44
N GLY A 264 -2.54 6.05 -2.16
CA GLY A 264 -2.99 7.26 -1.47
C GLY A 264 -4.34 7.10 -0.75
N VAL A 265 -4.71 5.90 -0.31
CA VAL A 265 -5.81 5.69 0.65
C VAL A 265 -5.34 6.02 2.06
N ALA A 266 -4.12 5.61 2.39
CA ALA A 266 -3.46 5.95 3.64
C ALA A 266 -1.96 6.18 3.44
N GLN A 267 -1.35 6.98 4.33
CA GLN A 267 0.05 7.38 4.25
C GLN A 267 0.67 7.52 5.63
N GLU A 268 1.87 7.00 5.80
CA GLU A 268 2.73 7.26 6.94
C GLU A 268 3.41 8.64 6.81
N CYS A 269 3.60 9.33 7.92
CA CYS A 269 4.23 10.65 7.92
C CYS A 269 5.70 10.56 8.33
N VAL A 270 6.55 11.40 7.79
CA VAL A 270 7.97 11.49 8.21
C VAL A 270 8.11 11.89 9.67
N ASP A 271 7.19 12.73 10.18
CA ASP A 271 7.21 13.23 11.56
C ASP A 271 6.66 12.23 12.58
N ALA A 272 5.89 11.23 12.14
CA ALA A 272 5.23 10.27 13.01
C ALA A 272 5.13 8.91 12.32
N LYS A 273 6.27 8.21 12.22
CA LYS A 273 6.32 6.83 11.75
C LYS A 273 5.62 5.90 12.77
N GLY A 274 5.05 4.82 12.29
CA GLY A 274 4.33 3.84 13.14
C GLY A 274 2.82 3.86 12.94
N GLY A 275 2.40 3.87 11.69
CA GLY A 275 1.03 3.77 11.22
C GLY A 275 0.70 4.82 10.17
N LEU A 276 -0.20 4.45 9.26
CA LEU A 276 -0.58 5.24 8.10
C LEU A 276 -1.89 5.99 8.39
N HIS A 277 -1.89 7.31 8.28
CA HIS A 277 -3.12 8.10 8.36
C HIS A 277 -4.03 7.76 7.19
N VAL A 278 -5.23 7.31 7.48
CA VAL A 278 -6.28 7.08 6.48
C VAL A 278 -6.90 8.43 6.11
N TRP A 279 -7.04 8.73 4.83
CA TRP A 279 -7.72 9.96 4.40
C TRP A 279 -9.23 9.82 4.58
N GLU A 280 -9.67 9.90 5.86
CA GLU A 280 -11.01 9.57 6.32
C GLU A 280 -12.11 10.50 5.78
N ASP A 281 -11.76 11.63 5.21
CA ASP A 281 -12.67 12.47 4.46
C ASP A 281 -13.12 11.85 3.12
N HIS A 282 -12.32 10.93 2.56
CA HIS A 282 -12.60 10.22 1.30
C HIS A 282 -12.87 8.72 1.47
N PHE A 283 -12.35 8.11 2.53
CA PHE A 283 -12.40 6.66 2.74
C PHE A 283 -12.80 6.35 4.18
N TYR A 284 -13.89 5.61 4.36
CA TYR A 284 -14.33 5.19 5.69
C TYR A 284 -13.78 3.81 6.00
N PRO A 285 -12.89 3.67 6.98
CA PRO A 285 -12.33 2.38 7.39
C PRO A 285 -13.18 1.73 8.48
N GLU A 286 -13.35 0.41 8.38
CA GLU A 286 -13.85 -0.47 9.45
C GLU A 286 -12.82 -1.58 9.67
N ILE A 287 -12.69 -2.06 10.90
CA ILE A 287 -12.02 -3.34 11.20
C ILE A 287 -13.10 -4.34 11.53
N VAL A 288 -13.05 -5.51 10.90
CA VAL A 288 -14.04 -6.56 11.12
C VAL A 288 -13.35 -7.89 11.49
N ASP A 289 -14.06 -8.70 12.26
CA ASP A 289 -13.65 -10.09 12.47
C ASP A 289 -13.66 -10.83 11.12
N PRO A 290 -12.55 -11.46 10.70
CA PRO A 290 -12.46 -12.10 9.38
C PRO A 290 -13.47 -13.24 9.16
N LEU A 291 -13.93 -13.90 10.23
CA LEU A 291 -14.80 -15.06 10.19
C LEU A 291 -16.28 -14.67 10.31
N THR A 292 -16.61 -13.84 11.31
CA THR A 292 -18.00 -13.44 11.58
C THR A 292 -18.46 -12.22 10.78
N GLY A 293 -17.51 -11.34 10.39
CA GLY A 293 -17.81 -10.06 9.75
C GLY A 293 -18.31 -8.99 10.72
N GLU A 294 -18.29 -9.24 12.02
CA GLU A 294 -18.67 -8.26 13.04
C GLU A 294 -17.65 -7.12 13.09
N VAL A 295 -18.10 -5.89 13.24
CA VAL A 295 -17.23 -4.71 13.38
C VAL A 295 -16.57 -4.74 14.75
N LEU A 296 -15.26 -4.62 14.75
CA LEU A 296 -14.42 -4.60 15.94
C LEU A 296 -14.13 -3.14 16.38
N PRO A 297 -13.93 -2.91 17.69
CA PRO A 297 -13.55 -1.57 18.16
C PRO A 297 -12.15 -1.17 17.70
N ASP A 298 -11.87 0.13 17.64
CA ASP A 298 -10.55 0.67 17.37
C ASP A 298 -9.52 0.05 18.33
N GLY A 299 -8.34 -0.28 17.82
CA GLY A 299 -7.28 -0.98 18.54
C GLY A 299 -7.34 -2.52 18.47
N ALA A 300 -8.48 -3.10 18.10
CA ALA A 300 -8.57 -4.54 17.87
C ALA A 300 -8.02 -4.91 16.50
N HIS A 301 -7.30 -6.03 16.41
CA HIS A 301 -6.83 -6.59 15.15
C HIS A 301 -7.94 -7.32 14.40
N GLY A 302 -8.05 -7.08 13.09
CA GLY A 302 -9.01 -7.73 12.23
C GLY A 302 -8.78 -7.42 10.76
N GLU A 303 -9.73 -7.76 9.91
CA GLU A 303 -9.69 -7.46 8.48
C GLU A 303 -10.12 -6.01 8.24
N LEU A 304 -9.32 -5.31 7.45
CA LEU A 304 -9.62 -3.95 7.00
C LEU A 304 -10.71 -3.96 5.93
N VAL A 305 -11.69 -3.10 6.10
CA VAL A 305 -12.80 -2.90 5.17
C VAL A 305 -12.89 -1.42 4.83
N PHE A 306 -13.10 -1.09 3.57
CA PHE A 306 -13.28 0.29 3.13
C PHE A 306 -14.63 0.54 2.47
N THR A 307 -15.21 1.69 2.77
CA THR A 307 -16.29 2.30 1.99
C THR A 307 -15.76 3.60 1.38
N SER A 308 -15.82 3.74 0.05
CA SER A 308 -15.47 4.99 -0.62
C SER A 308 -16.55 6.03 -0.36
N LEU A 309 -16.17 7.26 0.00
CA LEU A 309 -17.11 8.34 0.33
C LEU A 309 -17.32 9.34 -0.81
N THR A 310 -16.43 9.34 -1.82
CA THR A 310 -16.42 10.36 -2.89
C THR A 310 -16.24 9.78 -4.29
N LYS A 311 -16.19 8.45 -4.43
CA LYS A 311 -15.96 7.81 -5.73
C LYS A 311 -17.24 7.76 -6.57
N GLU A 312 -17.18 8.35 -7.77
CA GLU A 312 -18.33 8.48 -8.66
C GLU A 312 -18.52 7.28 -9.61
N ALA A 313 -17.44 6.88 -10.30
CA ALA A 313 -17.56 5.88 -11.36
C ALA A 313 -17.89 4.49 -10.82
N MET A 314 -17.26 4.10 -9.74
CA MET A 314 -17.38 2.77 -9.15
C MET A 314 -17.35 2.88 -7.61
N PRO A 315 -18.43 3.33 -6.98
CA PRO A 315 -18.50 3.36 -5.52
C PRO A 315 -18.39 1.95 -4.96
N VAL A 316 -17.58 1.78 -3.91
CA VAL A 316 -17.48 0.53 -3.16
C VAL A 316 -18.05 0.72 -1.76
N VAL A 317 -18.89 -0.22 -1.34
CA VAL A 317 -19.52 -0.23 -0.02
C VAL A 317 -19.03 -1.45 0.74
N ARG A 318 -18.43 -1.23 1.90
CA ARG A 318 -17.88 -2.26 2.78
C ARG A 318 -17.02 -3.29 2.03
N TYR A 319 -16.05 -2.81 1.26
CA TYR A 319 -15.15 -3.66 0.48
C TYR A 319 -14.16 -4.37 1.40
N ARG A 320 -14.23 -5.71 1.43
CA ARG A 320 -13.30 -6.57 2.17
C ARG A 320 -11.96 -6.62 1.47
N THR A 321 -10.94 -5.99 2.06
CA THR A 321 -9.59 -5.93 1.46
C THR A 321 -8.81 -7.22 1.62
N ARG A 322 -9.15 -8.02 2.60
CA ARG A 322 -8.42 -9.18 3.11
C ARG A 322 -7.13 -8.83 3.86
N ASP A 323 -6.77 -7.56 3.96
CA ASP A 323 -5.60 -7.12 4.69
C ASP A 323 -5.88 -7.06 6.19
N LEU A 324 -4.93 -7.55 7.02
CA LEU A 324 -5.03 -7.59 8.48
C LEU A 324 -4.30 -6.40 9.09
N THR A 325 -5.01 -5.64 9.90
CA THR A 325 -4.50 -4.47 10.62
C THR A 325 -5.40 -4.13 11.80
N ARG A 326 -5.15 -2.98 12.43
CA ARG A 326 -6.03 -2.32 13.40
C ARG A 326 -6.02 -0.81 13.20
N LEU A 327 -7.07 -0.12 13.66
CA LEU A 327 -7.10 1.33 13.67
C LEU A 327 -6.49 1.88 14.96
N LEU A 328 -5.70 2.92 14.82
CA LEU A 328 -4.99 3.62 15.88
C LEU A 328 -5.49 5.08 15.94
N PRO A 329 -5.40 5.76 17.07
CA PRO A 329 -5.69 7.19 17.16
C PRO A 329 -4.86 8.01 16.17
N GLY A 330 -5.38 9.19 15.78
CA GLY A 330 -4.62 10.18 15.02
C GLY A 330 -3.41 10.71 15.80
N THR A 331 -2.64 11.58 15.14
CA THR A 331 -1.50 12.31 15.74
C THR A 331 -1.83 13.80 15.73
N ALA A 332 -0.93 14.64 15.18
CA ALA A 332 -1.25 16.04 14.85
C ALA A 332 -2.35 16.16 13.77
N ARG A 333 -2.56 15.10 12.97
CA ARG A 333 -3.68 14.97 12.03
C ARG A 333 -4.88 14.34 12.71
N ALA A 334 -6.07 14.87 12.46
CA ALA A 334 -7.33 14.38 13.07
C ALA A 334 -7.73 12.97 12.60
N PHE A 335 -7.18 12.51 11.48
CA PHE A 335 -7.49 11.21 10.89
C PHE A 335 -6.90 10.05 11.70
N ARG A 336 -7.67 8.96 11.85
CA ARG A 336 -7.17 7.72 12.43
C ARG A 336 -6.06 7.15 11.56
N ARG A 337 -5.19 6.38 12.19
CA ARG A 337 -4.15 5.63 11.49
C ARG A 337 -4.53 4.16 11.41
N MET A 338 -4.15 3.51 10.34
CA MET A 338 -4.07 2.06 10.30
C MET A 338 -2.65 1.64 10.66
N GLU A 339 -2.51 0.56 11.43
CA GLU A 339 -1.21 -0.06 11.66
C GLU A 339 -0.69 -0.64 10.33
N LYS A 340 0.61 -0.84 10.22
CA LYS A 340 1.21 -1.52 9.07
C LYS A 340 0.53 -2.87 8.85
N ILE A 341 0.27 -3.23 7.59
CA ILE A 341 -0.36 -4.51 7.26
C ILE A 341 0.53 -5.66 7.73
N THR A 342 -0.02 -6.52 8.57
CA THR A 342 0.68 -7.68 9.15
C THR A 342 0.53 -8.95 8.31
N GLY A 343 -0.39 -8.96 7.36
CA GLY A 343 -0.66 -10.09 6.47
C GLY A 343 -2.03 -9.96 5.82
N ARG A 344 -2.42 -11.01 5.10
CA ARG A 344 -3.73 -11.10 4.45
C ARG A 344 -4.47 -12.34 4.92
N CYS A 345 -5.79 -12.25 5.08
CA CYS A 345 -6.61 -13.41 5.46
C CYS A 345 -6.56 -14.52 4.40
N ASP A 346 -6.39 -14.17 3.12
CA ASP A 346 -6.34 -15.12 2.01
C ASP A 346 -4.93 -15.66 1.71
N ASP A 347 -3.89 -15.07 2.27
CA ASP A 347 -2.51 -15.58 2.23
C ASP A 347 -2.20 -16.47 3.45
N MET A 348 -3.17 -16.65 4.34
CA MET A 348 -3.00 -17.52 5.50
C MET A 348 -2.82 -18.98 5.06
N ILE A 349 -1.69 -19.55 5.42
CA ILE A 349 -1.38 -20.95 5.22
C ILE A 349 -1.82 -21.73 6.46
N ILE A 350 -2.73 -22.67 6.31
CA ILE A 350 -3.05 -23.63 7.38
C ILE A 350 -2.11 -24.82 7.20
N LEU A 351 -1.13 -24.94 8.09
CA LEU A 351 -0.17 -26.03 8.07
C LEU A 351 -0.33 -26.89 9.32
N ARG A 352 -0.86 -28.09 9.17
CA ARG A 352 -1.07 -29.03 10.28
C ARG A 352 -1.84 -28.42 11.46
N GLY A 353 -2.89 -27.64 11.18
CA GLY A 353 -3.74 -26.99 12.19
C GLY A 353 -3.17 -25.70 12.78
N VAL A 354 -2.01 -25.23 12.32
CA VAL A 354 -1.42 -23.95 12.69
C VAL A 354 -1.64 -22.94 11.58
N ASN A 355 -2.18 -21.79 11.93
CA ASN A 355 -2.32 -20.64 11.03
C ASN A 355 -0.98 -19.90 10.93
N LEU A 356 -0.47 -19.77 9.72
CA LEU A 356 0.82 -19.16 9.43
C LEU A 356 0.65 -18.10 8.33
N PHE A 357 1.28 -16.96 8.52
CA PHE A 357 1.32 -15.89 7.53
C PHE A 357 2.72 -15.74 6.93
N PRO A 358 2.85 -15.52 5.61
CA PRO A 358 4.15 -15.31 4.97
C PRO A 358 4.99 -14.21 5.61
N ALA A 359 4.36 -13.13 6.09
CA ALA A 359 5.02 -12.03 6.77
C ALA A 359 5.76 -12.46 8.05
N GLN A 360 5.24 -13.43 8.79
CA GLN A 360 5.92 -13.97 9.99
C GLN A 360 7.22 -14.70 9.63
N ILE A 361 7.22 -15.41 8.50
CA ILE A 361 8.44 -16.07 8.00
C ILE A 361 9.42 -15.04 7.45
N GLU A 362 8.92 -14.00 6.75
CA GLU A 362 9.72 -12.90 6.25
C GLU A 362 10.52 -12.23 7.36
N GLU A 363 9.87 -11.87 8.45
CA GLU A 363 10.51 -11.27 9.62
C GLU A 363 11.66 -12.15 10.16
N ILE A 364 11.44 -13.47 10.21
CA ILE A 364 12.48 -14.41 10.65
C ILE A 364 13.64 -14.45 9.65
N VAL A 365 13.34 -14.60 8.35
CA VAL A 365 14.36 -14.72 7.29
C VAL A 365 15.27 -13.49 7.26
N LEU A 366 14.69 -12.29 7.35
CA LEU A 366 15.42 -11.03 7.26
C LEU A 366 16.36 -10.77 8.45
N THR A 367 16.09 -11.38 9.60
CA THR A 367 16.94 -11.24 10.80
C THR A 367 18.06 -12.28 10.87
N VAL A 368 18.16 -13.21 9.91
CA VAL A 368 19.19 -14.25 9.89
C VAL A 368 20.38 -13.81 9.05
N PRO A 369 21.60 -13.71 9.62
CA PRO A 369 22.80 -13.31 8.89
C PRO A 369 23.11 -14.25 7.70
N GLY A 370 23.61 -13.70 6.59
CA GLY A 370 24.03 -14.47 5.41
C GLY A 370 22.89 -14.79 4.43
N VAL A 371 21.65 -14.37 4.73
CA VAL A 371 20.49 -14.53 3.86
C VAL A 371 20.09 -13.19 3.26
N SER A 372 19.66 -13.18 2.01
CA SER A 372 19.11 -12.01 1.33
C SER A 372 17.60 -11.87 1.61
N PRO A 373 16.97 -10.72 1.35
CA PRO A 373 15.53 -10.55 1.54
C PRO A 373 14.66 -11.32 0.54
N HIS A 374 15.29 -12.06 -0.38
CA HIS A 374 14.57 -12.82 -1.38
C HIS A 374 14.30 -14.25 -0.90
N PHE A 375 13.01 -14.55 -0.69
CA PHE A 375 12.57 -15.88 -0.29
C PHE A 375 11.24 -16.26 -0.94
N GLN A 376 10.94 -17.56 -0.92
CA GLN A 376 9.69 -18.15 -1.41
C GLN A 376 9.26 -19.25 -0.45
N LEU A 377 7.97 -19.35 -0.21
CA LEU A 377 7.32 -20.41 0.54
C LEU A 377 6.77 -21.44 -0.43
N ARG A 378 7.29 -22.66 -0.39
CA ARG A 378 6.86 -23.77 -1.23
C ARG A 378 6.01 -24.72 -0.39
N LEU A 379 4.75 -24.86 -0.76
CA LEU A 379 3.80 -25.78 -0.15
C LEU A 379 3.70 -27.03 -1.01
N THR A 380 3.96 -28.20 -0.40
CA THR A 380 3.83 -29.52 -1.03
C THR A 380 2.96 -30.42 -0.18
N ARG A 381 2.49 -31.53 -0.77
CA ARG A 381 1.74 -32.56 -0.05
C ARG A 381 2.38 -33.92 -0.31
N GLU A 382 2.75 -34.61 0.78
CA GLU A 382 3.24 -35.98 0.74
C GLU A 382 2.23 -36.89 1.44
N GLY A 383 1.56 -37.73 0.64
CA GLY A 383 0.45 -38.53 1.13
C GLY A 383 -0.71 -37.67 1.63
N ARG A 384 -0.93 -37.63 2.94
CA ARG A 384 -1.98 -36.82 3.59
C ARG A 384 -1.41 -35.61 4.35
N MET A 385 -0.12 -35.41 4.32
CA MET A 385 0.55 -34.38 5.14
C MET A 385 1.06 -33.24 4.30
N ASP A 386 0.71 -32.03 4.70
CA ASP A 386 1.20 -30.81 4.08
C ASP A 386 2.59 -30.45 4.64
N HIS A 387 3.48 -30.09 3.74
CA HIS A 387 4.84 -29.65 4.02
C HIS A 387 5.04 -28.22 3.53
N LEU A 388 5.79 -27.44 4.30
CA LEU A 388 6.22 -26.12 3.95
C LEU A 388 7.74 -26.08 3.90
N THR A 389 8.29 -25.63 2.78
CA THR A 389 9.73 -25.35 2.62
C THR A 389 9.93 -23.84 2.43
N VAL A 390 10.76 -23.25 3.26
CA VAL A 390 11.24 -21.86 3.10
C VAL A 390 12.49 -21.90 2.21
N ARG A 391 12.38 -21.37 1.00
CA ARG A 391 13.51 -21.23 0.07
C ARG A 391 14.00 -19.79 0.16
N ALA A 392 15.19 -19.57 0.67
CA ALA A 392 15.76 -18.23 0.84
C ALA A 392 17.10 -18.13 0.09
N GLU A 393 17.40 -16.98 -0.50
CA GLU A 393 18.68 -16.78 -1.21
C GLU A 393 19.78 -16.43 -0.24
N ALA A 394 20.95 -17.00 -0.47
CA ALA A 394 22.18 -16.59 0.20
C ALA A 394 22.60 -15.18 -0.23
N ARG A 395 23.24 -14.42 0.64
CA ARG A 395 24.02 -13.25 0.21
C ARG A 395 25.26 -13.72 -0.58
N PRO A 396 25.74 -12.95 -1.59
CA PRO A 396 26.84 -13.40 -2.48
C PRO A 396 28.11 -13.85 -1.75
N ALA A 397 28.41 -13.28 -0.59
CA ALA A 397 29.60 -13.60 0.22
C ALA A 397 29.40 -14.74 1.24
N ALA A 398 28.20 -15.37 1.31
CA ALA A 398 27.92 -16.38 2.32
C ALA A 398 28.62 -17.71 2.04
N THR A 399 29.39 -18.22 3.00
CA THR A 399 30.07 -19.52 2.91
C THR A 399 29.10 -20.69 3.07
N PRO A 400 29.44 -21.92 2.63
CA PRO A 400 28.60 -23.11 2.83
C PRO A 400 28.21 -23.35 4.29
N GLU A 401 29.14 -23.12 5.21
CA GLU A 401 28.90 -23.24 6.66
C GLU A 401 27.89 -22.22 7.15
N GLN A 402 27.99 -20.96 6.69
CA GLN A 402 27.02 -19.90 6.99
C GLN A 402 25.65 -20.22 6.44
N ARG A 403 25.55 -20.77 5.23
CA ARG A 403 24.26 -21.20 4.64
C ARG A 403 23.62 -22.32 5.46
N THR A 404 24.39 -23.31 5.91
CA THR A 404 23.90 -24.40 6.74
C THR A 404 23.41 -23.88 8.10
N ALA A 405 24.16 -22.98 8.73
CA ALA A 405 23.80 -22.36 9.99
C ALA A 405 22.51 -21.51 9.85
N ALA A 406 22.40 -20.75 8.76
CA ALA A 406 21.20 -19.93 8.47
C ALA A 406 19.95 -20.80 8.28
N ALA A 407 20.06 -21.92 7.54
CA ALA A 407 18.94 -22.86 7.37
C ALA A 407 18.45 -23.42 8.70
N GLY A 408 19.38 -23.86 9.58
CA GLY A 408 19.05 -24.35 10.90
C GLY A 408 18.42 -23.29 11.80
N GLU A 409 18.92 -22.05 11.74
CA GLU A 409 18.40 -20.95 12.54
C GLU A 409 16.99 -20.53 12.10
N ILE A 410 16.72 -20.43 10.79
CA ILE A 410 15.36 -20.15 10.27
C ILE A 410 14.40 -21.27 10.73
N ALA A 411 14.75 -22.54 10.55
CA ALA A 411 13.90 -23.65 10.92
C ALA A 411 13.57 -23.64 12.43
N ARG A 412 14.58 -23.35 13.26
CA ARG A 412 14.43 -23.25 14.72
C ARG A 412 13.50 -22.11 15.10
N ARG A 413 13.73 -20.88 14.56
CA ARG A 413 12.91 -19.69 14.89
C ARG A 413 11.45 -19.85 14.42
N VAL A 414 11.22 -20.45 13.26
CA VAL A 414 9.86 -20.74 12.79
C VAL A 414 9.17 -21.71 13.74
N LYS A 415 9.86 -22.76 14.20
CA LYS A 415 9.30 -23.70 15.16
C LYS A 415 9.01 -23.06 16.52
N ASP A 416 9.94 -22.23 17.02
CA ASP A 416 9.82 -21.62 18.34
C ASP A 416 8.78 -20.47 18.35
N GLY A 417 8.73 -19.66 17.29
CA GLY A 417 7.87 -18.47 17.21
C GLY A 417 6.47 -18.77 16.64
N ILE A 418 6.35 -19.73 15.71
CA ILE A 418 5.08 -20.01 15.02
C ILE A 418 4.49 -21.36 15.44
N GLY A 419 5.31 -22.26 16.02
CA GLY A 419 4.86 -23.57 16.51
C GLY A 419 4.81 -24.68 15.45
N VAL A 420 5.37 -24.46 14.25
CA VAL A 420 5.34 -25.43 13.15
C VAL A 420 6.74 -25.72 12.62
N SER A 421 7.03 -26.99 12.31
CA SER A 421 8.31 -27.37 11.70
C SER A 421 8.23 -27.20 10.17
N VAL A 422 9.24 -26.58 9.59
CA VAL A 422 9.36 -26.32 8.14
C VAL A 422 10.69 -26.85 7.62
N GLY A 423 10.75 -27.20 6.31
CA GLY A 423 12.00 -27.36 5.60
C GLY A 423 12.62 -26.00 5.28
N VAL A 424 13.94 -25.91 5.20
CA VAL A 424 14.62 -24.68 4.78
C VAL A 424 15.69 -25.02 3.76
N GLU A 425 15.66 -24.33 2.62
CA GLU A 425 16.64 -24.43 1.54
C GLU A 425 17.29 -23.06 1.35
N ILE A 426 18.60 -22.96 1.54
CA ILE A 426 19.34 -21.75 1.17
C ILE A 426 19.89 -21.95 -0.24
N VAL A 427 19.27 -21.23 -1.19
CA VAL A 427 19.62 -21.29 -2.61
C VAL A 427 20.68 -20.25 -2.98
N ASP A 428 21.29 -20.40 -4.16
CA ASP A 428 22.27 -19.45 -4.66
C ASP A 428 21.64 -18.07 -4.95
N PRO A 429 22.43 -16.99 -4.87
CA PRO A 429 21.95 -15.65 -5.25
C PRO A 429 21.34 -15.66 -6.66
N GLU A 430 20.29 -14.85 -6.88
CA GLU A 430 19.58 -14.69 -8.16
C GLU A 430 18.88 -15.98 -8.68
N THR A 431 18.67 -16.97 -7.83
CA THR A 431 17.96 -18.22 -8.19
C THR A 431 16.43 -18.02 -8.18
N LEU A 432 15.90 -17.19 -7.27
CA LEU A 432 14.47 -16.93 -7.18
C LEU A 432 14.03 -15.87 -8.18
N GLU A 433 12.87 -16.08 -8.79
CA GLU A 433 12.33 -15.15 -9.79
C GLU A 433 12.13 -13.76 -9.20
N ARG A 434 12.66 -12.74 -9.88
CA ARG A 434 12.44 -11.32 -9.52
C ARG A 434 11.11 -10.83 -10.09
N SER A 435 10.21 -10.44 -9.24
CA SER A 435 8.91 -9.92 -9.66
C SER A 435 9.03 -8.49 -10.17
N VAL A 436 8.58 -8.25 -11.40
CA VAL A 436 8.32 -6.90 -11.94
C VAL A 436 6.87 -6.53 -11.59
N GLY A 437 6.60 -6.35 -10.29
CA GLY A 437 5.24 -6.09 -9.80
C GLY A 437 4.99 -6.70 -8.42
N LYS A 438 3.82 -7.33 -8.20
CA LYS A 438 3.52 -8.01 -6.93
C LYS A 438 4.35 -9.28 -6.76
N LEU A 439 5.07 -9.35 -5.66
CA LEU A 439 5.88 -10.50 -5.29
C LEU A 439 5.00 -11.74 -5.02
N LYS A 440 5.27 -12.84 -5.70
CA LYS A 440 4.62 -14.13 -5.44
C LYS A 440 5.42 -14.91 -4.40
N ARG A 441 5.12 -14.68 -3.13
CA ARG A 441 5.80 -15.32 -1.99
C ARG A 441 5.44 -16.80 -1.82
N ILE A 442 4.28 -17.24 -2.29
CA ILE A 442 3.76 -18.60 -2.09
C ILE A 442 3.73 -19.35 -3.43
N ALA A 443 4.37 -20.52 -3.46
CA ALA A 443 4.22 -21.54 -4.50
C ALA A 443 3.46 -22.71 -3.88
N ASP A 444 2.14 -22.78 -4.11
CA ASP A 444 1.29 -23.87 -3.65
C ASP A 444 1.25 -24.99 -4.71
N GLU A 445 1.98 -26.06 -4.48
CA GLU A 445 2.08 -27.23 -5.35
C GLU A 445 1.21 -28.41 -4.87
N ARG A 446 0.38 -28.20 -3.84
CA ARG A 446 -0.48 -29.27 -3.26
C ARG A 446 -1.56 -29.76 -4.21
N THR A 447 -1.92 -28.97 -5.22
CA THR A 447 -2.98 -29.26 -6.22
C THR A 447 -2.43 -29.61 -7.60
N ALA A 448 -1.12 -29.63 -7.79
CA ALA A 448 -0.51 -30.01 -9.07
C ALA A 448 -0.78 -31.51 -9.32
N PRO A 449 -1.37 -31.90 -10.48
CA PRO A 449 -1.42 -33.32 -10.85
C PRO A 449 0.01 -33.85 -10.98
N ALA A 450 0.23 -35.09 -10.51
CA ALA A 450 1.52 -35.76 -10.71
C ALA A 450 1.85 -35.77 -12.21
N PRO A 451 3.11 -35.49 -12.60
CA PRO A 451 3.50 -35.64 -13.99
C PRO A 451 3.20 -37.08 -14.41
N HIS A 452 2.42 -37.22 -15.46
CA HIS A 452 2.19 -38.53 -16.07
C HIS A 452 3.53 -39.03 -16.61
N GLU A 453 4.02 -40.17 -16.08
CA GLU A 453 5.11 -40.95 -16.64
C GLU A 453 4.75 -41.48 -18.04
#